data_8c0e93446863b8fe03b93ea590379f77
#
_entry.id   8c0e93446863b8fe03b93ea590379f77
#
_cell.length_a   1.000
_cell.length_b   1.000
_cell.length_c   1.000
_cell.angle_alpha   90.00
_cell.angle_beta   90.00
_cell.angle_gamma   90.00
#
_symmetry.space_group_name_H-M   'P 1'
#
loop_
_entity.id
_entity.type
_entity.pdbx_description
1 polymer ?
#
loop_
_entity_poly.entity_id
_entity_poly.type
_entity_poly.pdbx_seq_one_letter_code
_entity_poly.pdbx_strand_id
1 'polypeptide(L)'
;MQKHLFSLALLSLVGLSLPVNALLAADHVRARDLGVPFWGEPGPLNAITDVPGIEVGHSTIISGEAGGDETVVRTGVTAILPRGKASPLDGVFAGWFTQNGNGEMTGTTWVEESGLMYGPVMITNTHSVGVVRDAVIGWALDNYDFDEDDWWSLPVVGETWDGWLNDLNGFHVKPEHAYEALNNAKTGPVQEGGVGGGTGMITYEFKGGIGTASRVVHDESGDYTVGVLVQSNFGSRYQLTVAGTPVGKEIPELPAYAALKRNTSDRDL
;
A
#
# COMPACT_ATOMS: atom_id res chain seq x y z
N MET A 1 35.61 -15.45 72.33
CA MET A 1 34.22 -15.40 71.78
C MET A 1 34.23 -14.44 70.60
N GLN A 2 34.39 -15.00 69.40
CA GLN A 2 34.47 -14.22 68.14
C GLN A 2 33.18 -14.46 67.38
N LYS A 3 32.45 -13.34 67.09
CA LYS A 3 31.21 -13.37 66.28
C LYS A 3 31.59 -13.12 64.83
N HIS A 4 31.31 -14.10 63.98
CA HIS A 4 31.41 -13.94 62.51
C HIS A 4 30.13 -13.33 61.97
N LEU A 5 30.25 -12.14 61.36
CA LEU A 5 29.20 -11.55 60.53
C LEU A 5 29.32 -12.13 59.10
N PHE A 6 28.25 -12.78 58.67
CA PHE A 6 28.02 -13.13 57.24
C PHE A 6 27.35 -11.95 56.55
N SER A 7 28.03 -11.38 55.57
CA SER A 7 27.47 -10.36 54.67
C SER A 7 26.84 -11.07 53.44
N LEU A 8 25.52 -11.00 53.32
CA LEU A 8 24.83 -11.44 52.10
C LEU A 8 24.91 -10.33 51.08
N ALA A 9 25.61 -10.57 49.95
CA ALA A 9 25.57 -9.72 48.80
C ALA A 9 24.34 -10.07 47.92
N LEU A 10 23.41 -9.12 47.81
CA LEU A 10 22.25 -9.21 46.94
C LEU A 10 22.68 -8.82 45.54
N LEU A 11 22.81 -9.80 44.63
CA LEU A 11 22.98 -9.53 43.19
C LEU A 11 21.61 -9.12 42.61
N SER A 12 21.46 -7.84 42.28
CA SER A 12 20.33 -7.34 41.53
C SER A 12 20.54 -7.67 40.03
N LEU A 13 19.78 -8.63 39.51
CA LEU A 13 19.67 -8.85 38.07
C LEU A 13 18.89 -7.65 37.45
N VAL A 14 19.60 -6.76 36.79
CA VAL A 14 18.97 -5.77 35.91
C VAL A 14 18.60 -6.50 34.61
N GLY A 15 17.33 -6.89 34.49
CA GLY A 15 16.77 -7.40 33.27
C GLY A 15 16.76 -6.31 32.21
N LEU A 16 17.64 -6.40 31.23
CA LEU A 16 17.58 -5.60 29.99
C LEU A 16 16.35 -6.07 29.20
N SER A 17 15.22 -5.40 29.37
CA SER A 17 14.07 -5.53 28.47
C SER A 17 14.40 -4.76 27.18
N LEU A 18 14.87 -5.47 26.15
CA LEU A 18 14.92 -4.93 24.81
C LEU A 18 13.49 -4.65 24.34
N PRO A 19 13.22 -3.49 23.72
CA PRO A 19 11.89 -3.21 23.22
C PRO A 19 11.55 -4.18 22.10
N VAL A 20 10.44 -4.90 22.24
CA VAL A 20 9.89 -5.87 21.27
C VAL A 20 9.58 -5.23 19.89
N ASN A 21 9.61 -3.93 19.78
CA ASN A 21 9.36 -3.19 18.53
C ASN A 21 10.52 -3.19 17.53
N ALA A 22 11.65 -3.83 17.82
CA ALA A 22 12.78 -3.93 16.89
C ALA A 22 12.70 -5.14 15.91
N LEU A 23 11.67 -5.97 16.01
CA LEU A 23 11.59 -7.21 15.22
C LEU A 23 10.66 -7.15 13.99
N LEU A 24 10.15 -5.99 13.61
CA LEU A 24 9.22 -5.86 12.47
C LEU A 24 9.72 -5.01 11.30
N ALA A 25 10.98 -4.61 11.28
CA ALA A 25 11.63 -4.19 10.06
C ALA A 25 12.46 -5.38 9.54
N ALA A 26 11.82 -6.39 8.99
CA ALA A 26 12.49 -7.24 8.04
C ALA A 26 12.98 -6.28 6.95
N ASP A 27 14.30 -6.15 6.80
CA ASP A 27 14.91 -5.42 5.69
C ASP A 27 14.34 -6.03 4.41
N HIS A 28 13.35 -5.37 3.83
CA HIS A 28 12.77 -5.79 2.56
C HIS A 28 13.83 -5.53 1.50
N VAL A 29 14.51 -6.60 1.10
CA VAL A 29 15.49 -6.56 0.03
C VAL A 29 14.77 -6.13 -1.24
N ARG A 30 15.15 -5.00 -1.79
CA ARG A 30 14.58 -4.48 -3.04
C ARG A 30 15.33 -5.06 -4.23
N ALA A 31 14.71 -5.10 -5.39
CA ALA A 31 15.31 -5.64 -6.60
C ALA A 31 16.66 -4.98 -6.94
N ARG A 32 16.83 -3.69 -6.63
CA ARG A 32 18.09 -2.96 -6.81
C ARG A 32 19.20 -3.49 -5.89
N ASP A 33 18.87 -3.88 -4.68
CA ASP A 33 19.83 -4.43 -3.70
C ASP A 33 20.33 -5.82 -4.14
N LEU A 34 19.52 -6.51 -4.93
CA LEU A 34 19.90 -7.78 -5.58
C LEU A 34 20.70 -7.58 -6.87
N GLY A 35 21.06 -6.35 -7.23
CA GLY A 35 21.82 -6.04 -8.44
C GLY A 35 20.99 -6.01 -9.73
N VAL A 36 19.64 -6.03 -9.65
CA VAL A 36 18.80 -5.81 -10.83
C VAL A 36 19.02 -4.38 -11.34
N PRO A 37 19.40 -4.20 -12.61
CA PRO A 37 19.70 -2.87 -13.16
C PRO A 37 18.43 -2.06 -13.34
N PHE A 38 18.44 -0.82 -12.84
CA PHE A 38 17.42 0.20 -13.07
C PHE A 38 18.05 1.50 -13.52
N TRP A 39 17.45 2.12 -14.52
CA TRP A 39 17.93 3.38 -15.08
C TRP A 39 17.51 4.56 -14.20
N GLY A 40 18.28 5.65 -14.33
CA GLY A 40 18.05 6.93 -13.65
C GLY A 40 18.54 6.96 -12.21
N GLU A 41 18.69 8.17 -11.68
CA GLU A 41 19.12 8.46 -10.32
C GLU A 41 17.92 8.43 -9.39
N PRO A 42 17.92 7.57 -8.36
CA PRO A 42 16.84 7.57 -7.38
C PRO A 42 16.99 8.74 -6.40
N GLY A 43 15.89 9.23 -5.84
CA GLY A 43 15.91 10.09 -4.67
C GLY A 43 16.41 9.32 -3.42
N PRO A 44 16.59 10.02 -2.29
CA PRO A 44 17.19 9.48 -1.08
C PRO A 44 16.52 8.21 -0.53
N LEU A 45 15.20 8.11 -0.65
CA LEU A 45 14.40 6.97 -0.18
C LEU A 45 14.04 6.01 -1.32
N ASN A 46 14.27 6.44 -2.56
CA ASN A 46 13.74 5.78 -3.76
C ASN A 46 12.25 5.43 -3.59
N ALA A 47 11.45 6.40 -3.16
CA ALA A 47 10.04 6.29 -2.84
C ALA A 47 9.25 7.50 -3.34
N ILE A 48 7.92 7.37 -3.47
CA ILE A 48 7.04 8.49 -3.85
C ILE A 48 7.18 9.69 -2.89
N THR A 49 7.52 9.42 -1.65
CA THR A 49 7.74 10.41 -0.58
C THR A 49 9.04 11.22 -0.74
N ASP A 50 9.87 10.93 -1.74
CA ASP A 50 10.96 11.83 -2.14
C ASP A 50 10.43 13.11 -2.82
N VAL A 51 9.17 13.08 -3.30
CA VAL A 51 8.48 14.30 -3.73
C VAL A 51 8.03 15.07 -2.49
N PRO A 52 8.52 16.31 -2.31
CA PRO A 52 8.23 17.09 -1.10
C PRO A 52 6.73 17.27 -0.84
N GLY A 53 6.30 17.03 0.38
CA GLY A 53 4.91 17.18 0.83
C GLY A 53 4.04 15.95 0.65
N ILE A 54 4.50 14.92 -0.07
CA ILE A 54 3.73 13.67 -0.17
C ILE A 54 3.84 12.87 1.13
N GLU A 55 2.69 12.43 1.61
CA GLU A 55 2.57 11.49 2.72
C GLU A 55 1.84 10.22 2.28
N VAL A 56 2.25 9.06 2.80
CA VAL A 56 1.65 7.76 2.54
C VAL A 56 1.33 7.05 3.85
N GLY A 57 0.13 6.47 3.93
CA GLY A 57 -0.31 5.67 5.08
C GLY A 57 -1.07 4.43 4.66
N HIS A 58 -1.11 3.46 5.57
CA HIS A 58 -1.73 2.17 5.36
C HIS A 58 -2.57 1.75 6.56
N SER A 59 -3.70 1.09 6.29
CA SER A 59 -4.43 0.25 7.24
C SER A 59 -4.49 -1.16 6.67
N THR A 60 -3.96 -2.13 7.41
CA THR A 60 -3.79 -3.52 6.95
C THR A 60 -4.68 -4.44 7.77
N ILE A 61 -5.51 -5.24 7.10
CA ILE A 61 -6.45 -6.16 7.73
C ILE A 61 -6.02 -7.60 7.42
N ILE A 62 -5.58 -8.31 8.45
CA ILE A 62 -5.14 -9.70 8.36
C ILE A 62 -5.85 -10.49 9.47
N SER A 63 -6.68 -11.47 9.10
CA SER A 63 -7.27 -12.43 10.03
C SER A 63 -7.48 -13.79 9.36
N GLY A 64 -7.66 -14.83 10.19
CA GLY A 64 -7.80 -16.21 9.73
C GLY A 64 -6.52 -16.78 9.11
N GLU A 65 -6.40 -18.11 9.14
CA GLU A 65 -5.29 -18.86 8.56
C GLU A 65 -5.74 -19.65 7.32
N ALA A 66 -4.89 -19.69 6.29
CA ALA A 66 -5.17 -20.47 5.08
C ALA A 66 -5.29 -21.96 5.42
N GLY A 67 -6.44 -22.58 5.11
CA GLY A 67 -6.74 -23.97 5.44
C GLY A 67 -7.27 -24.20 6.86
N GLY A 68 -7.47 -23.13 7.65
CA GLY A 68 -8.17 -23.18 8.93
C GLY A 68 -9.69 -23.07 8.78
N ASP A 69 -10.40 -23.10 9.90
CA ASP A 69 -11.87 -22.98 9.94
C ASP A 69 -12.36 -21.53 9.89
N GLU A 70 -11.45 -20.55 10.05
CA GLU A 70 -11.79 -19.14 10.06
C GLU A 70 -11.77 -18.54 8.66
N THR A 71 -12.62 -17.53 8.45
CA THR A 71 -12.61 -16.74 7.22
C THR A 71 -11.26 -16.02 7.04
N VAL A 72 -10.63 -16.23 5.91
CA VAL A 72 -9.34 -15.61 5.58
C VAL A 72 -9.56 -14.21 5.06
N VAL A 73 -9.02 -13.21 5.76
CA VAL A 73 -9.07 -11.80 5.37
C VAL A 73 -7.65 -11.31 5.11
N ARG A 74 -7.42 -10.79 3.93
CA ARG A 74 -6.15 -10.20 3.45
C ARG A 74 -6.48 -8.98 2.60
N THR A 75 -6.74 -7.85 3.22
CA THR A 75 -7.17 -6.63 2.55
C THR A 75 -6.69 -5.39 3.30
N GLY A 76 -7.13 -4.21 2.91
CA GLY A 76 -6.80 -2.96 3.58
C GLY A 76 -7.01 -1.74 2.72
N VAL A 77 -6.46 -0.62 3.19
CA VAL A 77 -6.54 0.69 2.55
C VAL A 77 -5.17 1.34 2.52
N THR A 78 -4.81 1.92 1.38
CA THR A 78 -3.63 2.78 1.21
C THR A 78 -4.10 4.20 0.93
N ALA A 79 -3.54 5.16 1.66
CA ALA A 79 -3.78 6.59 1.48
C ALA A 79 -2.52 7.27 0.96
N ILE A 80 -2.67 8.11 -0.07
CA ILE A 80 -1.63 8.99 -0.59
C ILE A 80 -2.17 10.43 -0.50
N LEU A 81 -1.49 11.29 0.25
CA LEU A 81 -1.83 12.69 0.40
C LEU A 81 -0.80 13.54 -0.37
N PRO A 82 -1.16 14.09 -1.54
CA PRO A 82 -0.23 14.85 -2.38
C PRO A 82 0.31 16.13 -1.73
N ARG A 83 -0.44 16.69 -0.78
CA ARG A 83 -0.07 17.90 0.00
C ARG A 83 0.13 17.62 1.50
N GLY A 84 0.17 16.33 1.87
CA GLY A 84 0.22 15.91 3.27
C GLY A 84 -1.01 16.33 4.08
N LYS A 85 -0.99 16.04 5.38
CA LYS A 85 -2.10 16.38 6.31
C LYS A 85 -2.17 17.87 6.66
N ALA A 86 -1.10 18.62 6.44
CA ALA A 86 -1.09 20.07 6.74
C ALA A 86 -1.96 20.87 5.75
N SER A 87 -2.07 20.42 4.51
CA SER A 87 -2.84 21.07 3.44
C SER A 87 -3.55 20.05 2.55
N PRO A 88 -4.34 19.12 3.12
CA PRO A 88 -4.85 17.96 2.38
C PRO A 88 -5.85 18.33 1.29
N LEU A 89 -6.41 19.52 1.36
CA LEU A 89 -7.46 20.00 0.44
C LEU A 89 -6.96 21.06 -0.55
N ASP A 90 -5.67 21.39 -0.50
CA ASP A 90 -5.07 22.24 -1.52
C ASP A 90 -4.99 21.47 -2.83
N GLY A 91 -5.51 22.07 -3.90
CA GLY A 91 -5.55 21.46 -5.23
C GLY A 91 -4.17 21.19 -5.79
N VAL A 92 -4.03 20.06 -6.48
CA VAL A 92 -2.86 19.71 -7.29
C VAL A 92 -3.28 19.51 -8.73
N PHE A 93 -2.41 19.84 -9.69
CA PHE A 93 -2.63 19.44 -11.07
C PHE A 93 -2.70 17.93 -11.17
N ALA A 94 -3.71 17.44 -11.84
CA ALA A 94 -3.98 16.02 -11.96
C ALA A 94 -4.48 15.64 -13.36
N GLY A 95 -4.19 14.40 -13.71
CA GLY A 95 -4.75 13.73 -14.88
C GLY A 95 -4.90 12.25 -14.56
N TRP A 96 -5.78 11.59 -15.27
CA TRP A 96 -5.98 10.16 -15.12
C TRP A 96 -6.01 9.46 -16.48
N PHE A 97 -5.74 8.17 -16.46
CA PHE A 97 -5.79 7.34 -17.65
C PHE A 97 -6.28 5.94 -17.29
N THR A 98 -7.19 5.38 -18.08
CA THR A 98 -7.61 3.99 -17.98
C THR A 98 -7.01 3.17 -19.11
N GLN A 99 -6.26 2.12 -18.77
CA GLN A 99 -5.76 1.17 -19.75
C GLN A 99 -6.86 0.21 -20.24
N ASN A 100 -7.81 -0.12 -19.37
CA ASN A 100 -9.00 -0.92 -19.68
C ASN A 100 -10.10 -0.60 -18.65
N GLY A 101 -11.32 -1.04 -18.92
CA GLY A 101 -12.48 -0.77 -18.05
C GLY A 101 -12.75 -1.85 -17.00
N ASN A 102 -11.80 -2.76 -16.74
CA ASN A 102 -11.95 -3.77 -15.70
C ASN A 102 -11.39 -3.27 -14.37
N GLY A 103 -11.99 -2.24 -13.84
CA GLY A 103 -11.61 -1.57 -12.60
C GLY A 103 -12.47 -0.34 -12.37
N GLU A 104 -12.39 0.22 -11.17
CA GLU A 104 -13.13 1.41 -10.78
C GLU A 104 -12.19 2.45 -10.14
N MET A 105 -12.42 3.73 -10.48
CA MET A 105 -11.83 4.87 -9.80
C MET A 105 -12.85 6.00 -9.72
N THR A 106 -13.15 6.48 -8.52
CA THR A 106 -14.06 7.60 -8.30
C THR A 106 -13.36 8.94 -8.52
N GLY A 107 -14.14 10.03 -8.65
CA GLY A 107 -13.62 11.40 -8.77
C GLY A 107 -12.96 11.75 -10.12
N THR A 108 -12.82 10.80 -11.03
CA THR A 108 -12.09 10.94 -12.29
C THR A 108 -12.74 11.92 -13.27
N THR A 109 -14.06 12.02 -13.29
CA THR A 109 -14.80 12.97 -14.14
C THR A 109 -14.46 14.43 -13.82
N TRP A 110 -14.28 14.75 -12.53
CA TRP A 110 -13.84 16.08 -12.12
C TRP A 110 -12.38 16.33 -12.48
N VAL A 111 -11.51 15.34 -12.27
CA VAL A 111 -10.09 15.44 -12.67
C VAL A 111 -9.96 15.67 -14.18
N GLU A 112 -10.77 14.96 -14.98
CA GLU A 112 -10.77 15.11 -16.45
C GLU A 112 -11.24 16.50 -16.90
N GLU A 113 -12.29 17.05 -16.25
CA GLU A 113 -12.84 18.34 -16.63
C GLU A 113 -11.98 19.51 -16.14
N SER A 114 -11.51 19.45 -14.88
CA SER A 114 -10.84 20.60 -14.25
C SER A 114 -9.31 20.59 -14.39
N GLY A 115 -8.70 19.41 -14.61
CA GLY A 115 -7.26 19.24 -14.53
C GLY A 115 -6.71 19.31 -13.08
N LEU A 116 -7.60 19.29 -12.08
CA LEU A 116 -7.25 19.41 -10.67
C LEU A 116 -7.82 18.26 -9.85
N MET A 117 -7.11 17.92 -8.79
CA MET A 117 -7.56 16.99 -7.75
C MET A 117 -7.41 17.64 -6.38
N TYR A 118 -8.37 17.40 -5.51
CA TYR A 118 -8.39 17.88 -4.13
C TYR A 118 -8.48 16.68 -3.18
N GLY A 119 -7.71 16.74 -2.10
CA GLY A 119 -7.69 15.66 -1.11
C GLY A 119 -6.78 14.48 -1.45
N PRO A 120 -6.93 13.38 -0.70
CA PRO A 120 -6.12 12.17 -0.86
C PRO A 120 -6.55 11.33 -2.07
N VAL A 121 -5.61 10.54 -2.58
CA VAL A 121 -5.89 9.36 -3.41
C VAL A 121 -5.90 8.15 -2.49
N MET A 122 -7.00 7.40 -2.51
CA MET A 122 -7.13 6.16 -1.74
C MET A 122 -7.12 4.95 -2.69
N ILE A 123 -6.55 3.83 -2.24
CA ILE A 123 -6.60 2.57 -2.97
C ILE A 123 -7.02 1.46 -1.99
N THR A 124 -7.98 0.64 -2.41
CA THR A 124 -8.52 -0.44 -1.59
C THR A 124 -8.93 -1.64 -2.48
N ASN A 125 -9.76 -2.56 -1.98
CA ASN A 125 -10.29 -3.64 -2.81
C ASN A 125 -11.57 -3.23 -3.55
N THR A 126 -11.97 -4.05 -4.53
CA THR A 126 -13.09 -3.79 -5.46
C THR A 126 -14.40 -3.43 -4.75
N HIS A 127 -14.78 -4.15 -3.69
CA HIS A 127 -16.06 -3.93 -3.03
C HIS A 127 -16.03 -2.86 -1.94
N SER A 128 -14.88 -2.24 -1.70
CA SER A 128 -14.71 -1.27 -0.62
C SER A 128 -14.56 0.18 -1.09
N VAL A 129 -14.61 0.43 -2.40
CA VAL A 129 -14.50 1.79 -2.97
C VAL A 129 -15.54 2.73 -2.35
N GLY A 130 -16.79 2.30 -2.25
CA GLY A 130 -17.88 3.12 -1.71
C GLY A 130 -17.66 3.54 -0.26
N VAL A 131 -17.35 2.58 0.63
CA VAL A 131 -17.13 2.87 2.05
C VAL A 131 -15.89 3.74 2.27
N VAL A 132 -14.81 3.53 1.51
CA VAL A 132 -13.60 4.36 1.60
C VAL A 132 -13.87 5.77 1.09
N ARG A 133 -14.63 5.92 -0.01
CA ARG A 133 -15.02 7.23 -0.54
C ARG A 133 -15.80 8.04 0.48
N ASP A 134 -16.83 7.45 1.10
CA ASP A 134 -17.63 8.12 2.12
C ASP A 134 -16.79 8.45 3.36
N ALA A 135 -15.88 7.55 3.75
CA ALA A 135 -14.99 7.77 4.88
C ALA A 135 -14.00 8.94 4.65
N VAL A 136 -13.51 9.16 3.42
CA VAL A 136 -12.67 10.34 3.11
C VAL A 136 -13.43 11.65 3.37
N ILE A 137 -14.72 11.71 2.99
CA ILE A 137 -15.57 12.88 3.23
C ILE A 137 -15.75 13.10 4.73
N GLY A 138 -16.12 12.04 5.47
CA GLY A 138 -16.28 12.10 6.92
C GLY A 138 -14.99 12.52 7.63
N TRP A 139 -13.86 11.92 7.26
CA TRP A 139 -12.56 12.28 7.81
C TRP A 139 -12.21 13.77 7.60
N ALA A 140 -12.51 14.30 6.41
CA ALA A 140 -12.29 15.72 6.13
C ALA A 140 -13.14 16.62 7.03
N LEU A 141 -14.44 16.30 7.17
CA LEU A 141 -15.34 17.05 8.05
C LEU A 141 -14.95 16.98 9.53
N ASP A 142 -14.38 15.85 9.99
CA ASP A 142 -13.94 15.67 11.37
C ASP A 142 -12.63 16.41 11.70
N ASN A 143 -11.80 16.70 10.70
CA ASN A 143 -10.43 17.20 10.92
C ASN A 143 -10.20 18.65 10.46
N TYR A 144 -11.09 19.22 9.65
CA TYR A 144 -10.90 20.55 9.08
C TYR A 144 -12.18 21.39 9.21
N ASP A 145 -12.00 22.67 9.49
CA ASP A 145 -13.11 23.62 9.53
C ASP A 145 -13.45 24.09 8.12
N PHE A 146 -14.66 23.82 7.70
CA PHE A 146 -15.21 24.29 6.44
C PHE A 146 -16.35 25.27 6.68
N ASP A 147 -16.63 26.12 5.68
CA ASP A 147 -17.93 26.74 5.58
C ASP A 147 -18.90 25.65 5.13
N GLU A 148 -19.72 25.16 6.08
CA GLU A 148 -20.56 23.96 5.89
C GLU A 148 -21.53 24.08 4.71
N ASP A 149 -21.90 25.31 4.33
CA ASP A 149 -22.86 25.54 3.26
C ASP A 149 -22.26 25.43 1.84
N ASP A 150 -20.95 25.59 1.69
CA ASP A 150 -20.29 25.66 0.37
C ASP A 150 -19.26 24.54 0.10
N TRP A 151 -18.91 23.70 1.10
CA TRP A 151 -17.91 22.66 0.89
C TRP A 151 -18.50 21.37 0.30
N TRP A 152 -17.82 20.85 -0.70
CA TRP A 152 -18.12 19.57 -1.32
C TRP A 152 -16.84 18.85 -1.74
N SER A 153 -16.90 17.54 -1.92
CA SER A 153 -15.74 16.74 -2.32
C SER A 153 -16.12 15.60 -3.26
N LEU A 154 -15.25 15.32 -4.20
CA LEU A 154 -15.27 14.15 -5.07
C LEU A 154 -13.99 13.32 -4.86
N PRO A 155 -13.91 12.54 -3.78
CA PRO A 155 -12.71 11.78 -3.46
C PRO A 155 -12.29 10.83 -4.57
N VAL A 156 -10.97 10.72 -4.77
CA VAL A 156 -10.37 9.76 -5.69
C VAL A 156 -10.08 8.47 -4.94
N VAL A 157 -10.81 7.40 -5.26
CA VAL A 157 -10.64 6.07 -4.70
C VAL A 157 -10.56 5.06 -5.83
N GLY A 158 -9.41 4.41 -5.96
CA GLY A 158 -9.20 3.33 -6.91
C GLY A 158 -9.31 1.96 -6.24
N GLU A 159 -9.53 0.92 -7.07
CA GLU A 159 -9.63 -0.45 -6.59
C GLU A 159 -8.63 -1.38 -7.27
N THR A 160 -8.35 -2.50 -6.58
CA THR A 160 -7.76 -3.70 -7.15
C THR A 160 -8.38 -4.94 -6.52
N TRP A 161 -8.54 -5.98 -7.32
CA TRP A 161 -9.23 -7.19 -6.90
C TRP A 161 -8.34 -8.11 -6.04
N ASP A 162 -8.80 -8.45 -4.83
CA ASP A 162 -8.08 -9.29 -3.86
C ASP A 162 -8.72 -10.66 -3.60
N GLY A 163 -9.77 -11.03 -4.33
CA GLY A 163 -10.61 -12.20 -4.06
C GLY A 163 -9.94 -13.58 -4.14
N TRP A 164 -8.64 -13.67 -4.46
CA TRP A 164 -7.88 -14.91 -4.33
C TRP A 164 -7.40 -15.20 -2.92
N LEU A 165 -7.02 -14.15 -2.19
CA LEU A 165 -6.40 -14.26 -0.88
C LEU A 165 -7.30 -13.71 0.23
N ASN A 166 -8.39 -13.06 -0.15
CA ASN A 166 -9.31 -12.36 0.74
C ASN A 166 -10.75 -12.82 0.53
N ASP A 167 -11.51 -12.90 1.61
CA ASP A 167 -12.98 -12.95 1.56
C ASP A 167 -13.53 -11.60 1.11
N LEU A 168 -13.52 -11.37 -0.22
CA LEU A 168 -13.93 -10.14 -0.86
C LEU A 168 -15.37 -9.73 -0.51
N ASN A 169 -16.27 -10.72 -0.41
CA ASN A 169 -17.70 -10.50 -0.18
C ASN A 169 -18.06 -10.29 1.30
N GLY A 170 -17.12 -10.44 2.21
CA GLY A 170 -17.33 -10.19 3.62
C GLY A 170 -17.34 -8.70 4.01
N PHE A 171 -17.02 -7.80 3.10
CA PHE A 171 -17.00 -6.35 3.33
C PHE A 171 -16.21 -5.95 4.58
N HIS A 172 -14.98 -6.48 4.70
CA HIS A 172 -14.15 -6.32 5.90
C HIS A 172 -13.57 -4.93 6.07
N VAL A 173 -13.41 -4.16 5.00
CA VAL A 173 -13.00 -2.75 5.07
C VAL A 173 -14.18 -1.91 5.59
N LYS A 174 -13.89 -1.11 6.63
CA LYS A 174 -14.86 -0.22 7.28
C LYS A 174 -14.31 1.21 7.27
N PRO A 175 -15.13 2.25 7.59
CA PRO A 175 -14.68 3.63 7.63
C PRO A 175 -13.42 3.86 8.48
N GLU A 176 -13.32 3.19 9.65
CA GLU A 176 -12.17 3.29 10.53
C GLU A 176 -10.85 2.91 9.89
N HIS A 177 -10.83 1.98 8.93
CA HIS A 177 -9.61 1.60 8.21
C HIS A 177 -9.15 2.69 7.23
N ALA A 178 -10.09 3.41 6.62
CA ALA A 178 -9.75 4.57 5.82
C ALA A 178 -9.20 5.71 6.69
N TYR A 179 -9.83 5.98 7.84
CA TYR A 179 -9.35 6.95 8.83
C TYR A 179 -7.95 6.57 9.34
N GLU A 180 -7.72 5.30 9.66
CA GLU A 180 -6.41 4.82 10.09
C GLU A 180 -5.35 5.05 9.02
N ALA A 181 -5.61 4.72 7.77
CA ALA A 181 -4.68 4.95 6.67
C ALA A 181 -4.35 6.44 6.50
N LEU A 182 -5.36 7.32 6.57
CA LEU A 182 -5.21 8.78 6.49
C LEU A 182 -4.41 9.32 7.68
N ASN A 183 -4.74 8.91 8.90
CA ASN A 183 -4.09 9.37 10.12
C ASN A 183 -2.64 8.89 10.25
N ASN A 184 -2.34 7.68 9.76
CA ASN A 184 -1.00 7.10 9.73
C ASN A 184 -0.12 7.63 8.60
N ALA A 185 -0.68 8.38 7.65
CA ALA A 185 0.07 8.95 6.55
C ALA A 185 1.22 9.83 7.05
N LYS A 186 2.39 9.65 6.46
CA LYS A 186 3.62 10.36 6.81
C LYS A 186 4.60 10.41 5.65
N THR A 187 5.52 11.35 5.72
CA THR A 187 6.73 11.37 4.89
C THR A 187 7.72 10.29 5.33
N GLY A 188 8.82 10.13 4.61
CA GLY A 188 9.85 9.13 4.94
C GLY A 188 9.66 7.80 4.22
N PRO A 189 10.29 6.71 4.69
CA PRO A 189 10.19 5.41 4.04
C PRO A 189 8.76 4.91 3.96
N VAL A 190 8.35 4.45 2.78
CA VAL A 190 7.03 3.83 2.53
C VAL A 190 7.14 2.33 2.77
N GLN A 191 6.18 1.75 3.49
CA GLN A 191 6.07 0.30 3.60
C GLN A 191 5.64 -0.29 2.25
N GLU A 192 6.30 -1.38 1.84
CA GLU A 192 6.05 -2.08 0.57
C GLU A 192 5.55 -3.51 0.81
N GLY A 193 5.07 -4.15 -0.25
CA GLY A 193 4.59 -5.53 -0.22
C GLY A 193 3.14 -5.66 0.23
N GLY A 194 2.86 -6.62 1.09
CA GLY A 194 1.51 -6.98 1.53
C GLY A 194 0.96 -6.09 2.63
N VAL A 195 0.89 -4.78 2.40
CA VAL A 195 0.40 -3.77 3.34
C VAL A 195 -0.72 -2.94 2.71
N GLY A 196 -1.59 -2.39 3.55
CA GLY A 196 -2.72 -1.58 3.09
C GLY A 196 -3.57 -2.31 2.04
N GLY A 197 -4.00 -1.61 1.02
CA GLY A 197 -4.72 -2.19 -0.12
C GLY A 197 -3.93 -3.27 -0.87
N GLY A 198 -2.59 -3.29 -0.75
CA GLY A 198 -1.72 -4.32 -1.35
C GLY A 198 -1.73 -5.68 -0.67
N THR A 199 -2.41 -5.81 0.48
CA THR A 199 -2.35 -7.01 1.33
C THR A 199 -2.81 -8.29 0.61
N GLY A 200 -3.91 -8.26 -0.11
CA GLY A 200 -4.47 -9.41 -0.84
C GLY A 200 -4.09 -9.49 -2.31
N MET A 201 -3.13 -8.70 -2.79
CA MET A 201 -2.81 -8.58 -4.20
C MET A 201 -1.96 -9.71 -4.74
N ILE A 202 -2.25 -10.07 -6.00
CA ILE A 202 -1.48 -11.02 -6.82
C ILE A 202 -1.04 -10.33 -8.09
N THR A 203 0.24 -10.45 -8.44
CA THR A 203 0.85 -9.90 -9.65
C THR A 203 1.69 -10.96 -10.35
N TYR A 204 1.46 -11.16 -11.65
CA TYR A 204 2.10 -12.23 -12.40
C TYR A 204 1.95 -13.62 -11.76
N GLU A 205 0.83 -13.85 -11.07
CA GLU A 205 0.53 -15.06 -10.30
C GLU A 205 1.46 -15.30 -9.09
N PHE A 206 2.21 -14.28 -8.68
CA PHE A 206 2.95 -14.23 -7.42
C PHE A 206 2.27 -13.28 -6.45
N LYS A 207 2.70 -13.29 -5.18
CA LYS A 207 2.24 -12.29 -4.21
C LYS A 207 2.61 -10.89 -4.70
N GLY A 208 1.58 -10.10 -5.00
CA GLY A 208 1.69 -8.68 -5.33
C GLY A 208 1.70 -7.79 -4.07
N GLY A 209 1.45 -6.50 -4.27
CA GLY A 209 1.37 -5.55 -3.15
C GLY A 209 1.72 -4.13 -3.54
N ILE A 210 2.08 -3.34 -2.54
CA ILE A 210 2.56 -1.98 -2.72
C ILE A 210 4.03 -1.98 -3.13
N GLY A 211 4.36 -1.16 -4.12
CA GLY A 211 5.73 -0.83 -4.49
C GLY A 211 5.89 0.66 -4.72
N THR A 212 7.09 1.19 -4.50
CA THR A 212 7.36 2.60 -4.70
C THR A 212 8.75 2.86 -5.27
N ALA A 213 8.92 3.95 -5.97
CA ALA A 213 10.21 4.40 -6.47
C ALA A 213 10.20 5.91 -6.75
N SER A 214 11.39 6.50 -6.87
CA SER A 214 11.56 7.85 -7.36
C SER A 214 12.70 7.97 -8.36
N ARG A 215 12.69 9.05 -9.13
CA ARG A 215 13.80 9.46 -10.01
C ARG A 215 13.99 10.96 -9.93
N VAL A 216 15.24 11.38 -9.81
CA VAL A 216 15.63 12.77 -9.97
C VAL A 216 15.87 13.03 -11.45
N VAL A 217 15.27 14.09 -11.95
CA VAL A 217 15.41 14.57 -13.33
C VAL A 217 16.10 15.94 -13.27
N HIS A 218 17.26 16.03 -13.87
CA HIS A 218 18.03 17.28 -13.98
C HIS A 218 17.64 17.98 -15.27
N ASP A 219 17.25 19.23 -15.19
CA ASP A 219 16.89 20.08 -16.31
C ASP A 219 17.55 21.45 -16.19
N GLU A 220 17.63 22.23 -17.26
CA GLU A 220 18.19 23.60 -17.24
C GLU A 220 17.45 24.54 -16.28
N SER A 221 16.18 24.25 -15.99
CA SER A 221 15.33 25.02 -15.07
C SER A 221 15.42 24.57 -13.61
N GLY A 222 16.09 23.44 -13.32
CA GLY A 222 16.29 22.91 -11.98
C GLY A 222 16.15 21.39 -11.90
N ASP A 223 16.22 20.89 -10.67
CA ASP A 223 16.05 19.47 -10.37
C ASP A 223 14.60 19.17 -10.00
N TYR A 224 14.05 18.13 -10.60
CA TYR A 224 12.69 17.66 -10.37
C TYR A 224 12.70 16.23 -9.85
N THR A 225 11.79 15.90 -8.96
CA THR A 225 11.60 14.53 -8.47
C THR A 225 10.32 13.96 -9.02
N VAL A 226 10.41 12.83 -9.72
CA VAL A 226 9.28 12.02 -10.12
C VAL A 226 9.13 10.88 -9.13
N GLY A 227 8.00 10.82 -8.42
CA GLY A 227 7.68 9.76 -7.46
C GLY A 227 6.56 8.86 -7.99
N VAL A 228 6.65 7.56 -7.74
CA VAL A 228 5.67 6.55 -8.16
C VAL A 228 5.32 5.67 -6.99
N LEU A 229 4.02 5.39 -6.81
CA LEU A 229 3.51 4.32 -5.97
C LEU A 229 2.63 3.42 -6.84
N VAL A 230 2.77 2.11 -6.69
CA VAL A 230 1.99 1.10 -7.41
C VAL A 230 1.35 0.17 -6.41
N GLN A 231 0.04 -0.05 -6.52
CA GLN A 231 -0.63 -1.22 -5.97
C GLN A 231 -0.74 -2.23 -7.10
N SER A 232 0.06 -3.29 -7.03
CA SER A 232 0.31 -4.19 -8.15
C SER A 232 -0.68 -5.36 -8.15
N ASN A 233 -1.53 -5.43 -9.21
CA ASN A 233 -2.56 -6.47 -9.36
C ASN A 233 -2.82 -6.77 -10.85
N PHE A 234 -1.85 -7.39 -11.54
CA PHE A 234 -1.94 -7.62 -12.98
C PHE A 234 -1.07 -8.76 -13.47
N GLY A 235 -1.30 -9.19 -14.69
CA GLY A 235 -0.41 -10.02 -15.49
C GLY A 235 -0.52 -11.52 -15.22
N SER A 236 -0.15 -12.29 -16.23
CA SER A 236 0.03 -13.74 -16.14
C SER A 236 1.50 -14.08 -15.99
N ARG A 237 1.82 -15.19 -15.34
CA ARG A 237 3.20 -15.57 -14.99
C ARG A 237 4.19 -15.51 -16.16
N TYR A 238 3.78 -16.01 -17.32
CA TYR A 238 4.66 -16.04 -18.50
C TYR A 238 5.05 -14.64 -19.03
N GLN A 239 4.33 -13.60 -18.60
CA GLN A 239 4.62 -12.19 -18.97
C GLN A 239 5.68 -11.56 -18.08
N LEU A 240 5.99 -12.18 -16.92
CA LEU A 240 6.98 -11.62 -16.00
C LEU A 240 8.36 -11.62 -16.64
N THR A 241 8.87 -10.41 -16.86
CA THR A 241 10.21 -10.15 -17.37
C THR A 241 10.95 -9.25 -16.40
N VAL A 242 12.16 -9.62 -16.01
CA VAL A 242 13.02 -8.82 -15.14
C VAL A 242 14.30 -8.50 -15.89
N ALA A 243 14.57 -7.22 -16.10
CA ALA A 243 15.74 -6.74 -16.86
C ALA A 243 15.94 -7.45 -18.21
N GLY A 244 14.85 -7.71 -18.93
CA GLY A 244 14.87 -8.41 -20.23
C GLY A 244 14.86 -9.93 -20.16
N THR A 245 15.06 -10.53 -18.98
CA THR A 245 14.99 -11.99 -18.77
C THR A 245 13.55 -12.43 -18.55
N PRO A 246 13.01 -13.41 -19.28
CA PRO A 246 11.64 -13.90 -19.15
C PRO A 246 11.49 -14.82 -17.93
N VAL A 247 11.67 -14.27 -16.74
CA VAL A 247 11.72 -15.00 -15.45
C VAL A 247 10.48 -15.86 -15.23
N GLY A 248 9.31 -15.38 -15.64
CA GLY A 248 8.08 -16.14 -15.49
C GLY A 248 8.01 -17.45 -16.28
N LYS A 249 8.88 -17.62 -17.27
CA LYS A 249 9.02 -18.88 -18.04
C LYS A 249 10.09 -19.82 -17.47
N GLU A 250 10.98 -19.27 -16.62
CA GLU A 250 12.12 -19.99 -16.02
C GLU A 250 11.78 -20.59 -14.65
N ILE A 251 10.54 -20.44 -14.16
CA ILE A 251 10.09 -20.97 -12.86
C ILE A 251 9.10 -22.12 -13.11
N PRO A 252 9.57 -23.37 -13.28
CA PRO A 252 8.71 -24.51 -13.60
C PRO A 252 8.01 -25.12 -12.37
N GLU A 253 8.54 -24.89 -11.16
CA GLU A 253 8.11 -25.58 -9.93
C GLU A 253 6.71 -25.14 -9.45
N LEU A 254 6.30 -23.94 -9.85
CA LEU A 254 4.99 -23.41 -9.48
C LEU A 254 4.03 -23.51 -10.70
N PRO A 255 3.01 -24.34 -10.66
CA PRO A 255 2.06 -24.41 -11.76
C PRO A 255 1.41 -23.04 -11.96
N ALA A 256 1.43 -22.56 -13.20
CA ALA A 256 0.74 -21.34 -13.56
C ALA A 256 -0.76 -21.48 -13.23
N TYR A 257 -1.38 -20.41 -12.73
CA TYR A 257 -2.78 -20.39 -12.34
C TYR A 257 -3.72 -20.87 -13.46
N ALA A 258 -3.39 -20.54 -14.71
CA ALA A 258 -4.10 -21.02 -15.88
C ALA A 258 -4.09 -22.57 -16.02
N ALA A 259 -3.08 -23.25 -15.49
CA ALA A 259 -3.03 -24.70 -15.46
C ALA A 259 -3.94 -25.30 -14.37
N LEU A 260 -4.11 -24.61 -13.26
CA LEU A 260 -5.02 -25.00 -12.17
C LEU A 260 -6.49 -24.86 -12.61
N LYS A 261 -6.84 -23.80 -13.33
CA LYS A 261 -8.19 -23.61 -13.89
C LYS A 261 -8.60 -24.70 -14.86
N ARG A 262 -7.70 -25.24 -15.66
CA ARG A 262 -8.01 -26.34 -16.59
C ARG A 262 -8.42 -27.63 -15.89
N ASN A 263 -7.90 -27.85 -14.67
CA ASN A 263 -8.24 -29.03 -13.87
C ASN A 263 -9.55 -28.88 -13.08
N THR A 264 -10.06 -27.67 -12.92
CA THR A 264 -11.33 -27.39 -12.21
C THR A 264 -12.52 -27.24 -13.16
N SER A 265 -12.30 -26.87 -14.43
CA SER A 265 -13.36 -26.76 -15.44
C SER A 265 -13.90 -28.11 -15.92
N ASP A 266 -13.23 -29.21 -15.57
CA ASP A 266 -13.74 -30.59 -15.79
C ASP A 266 -14.61 -31.12 -14.63
N ARG A 267 -14.90 -30.29 -13.64
CA ARG A 267 -15.78 -30.62 -12.52
C ARG A 267 -16.81 -29.52 -12.34
N ASP A 268 -17.88 -29.53 -13.01
CA ASP A 268 -19.03 -28.64 -12.89
C ASP A 268 -19.23 -27.70 -14.11
N LEU A 269 -19.81 -28.28 -15.13
CA LEU A 269 -20.85 -27.68 -15.94
C LEU A 269 -22.10 -28.48 -15.79
#